data_08c8dd6a9a02fa09990a8a83fe171444
#
_entry.id   08c8dd6a9a02fa09990a8a83fe171444
#
_cell.length_a   1.000
_cell.length_b   1.000
_cell.length_c   1.000
_cell.angle_alpha   90.00
_cell.angle_beta   90.00
_cell.angle_gamma   90.00
#
_symmetry.space_group_name_H-M   'P 1'
#
loop_
_entity.id
_entity.type
_entity.pdbx_description
1 polymer ?
#
loop_
_entity_poly.entity_id
_entity_poly.type
_entity_poly.pdbx_seq_one_letter_code
_entity_poly.pdbx_strand_id
1 'polypeptide(L)'
;MRPHLLCFILGVLAVAAARAEGGCAPALDFAKRPLAGSEPVRLCEVYRGQVVMIVNTASKCAFTPQYEALEALYAKYRDRGFVVLGFPSNDFGGQEPGTEAQIQEFCRSTYGVKFPMFEKTHAGRAEADPLFRKLGELAGEYPRWNFHKYLLDRDGNLAASFGSFTRPDSREVVEKIEALLGD
;
A
#
# COMPACT_ATOMS: atom_id res chain seq x y z
N MET A 1 34.59 68.99 -1.72
CA MET A 1 33.88 68.06 -0.84
C MET A 1 32.95 67.19 -1.69
N ARG A 2 33.27 65.89 -1.90
CA ARG A 2 32.46 64.92 -2.63
C ARG A 2 31.91 63.89 -1.63
N PRO A 3 30.63 63.60 -1.57
CA PRO A 3 30.12 62.54 -0.72
C PRO A 3 30.31 61.17 -1.38
N HIS A 4 30.85 60.21 -0.64
CA HIS A 4 30.97 58.82 -1.02
C HIS A 4 29.62 58.13 -0.77
N LEU A 5 29.01 57.65 -1.84
CA LEU A 5 27.78 56.82 -1.78
C LEU A 5 28.18 55.38 -1.49
N LEU A 6 27.87 54.88 -0.27
CA LEU A 6 28.07 53.51 0.12
C LEU A 6 26.88 52.69 -0.39
N CYS A 7 27.15 51.81 -1.34
CA CYS A 7 26.14 50.86 -1.87
C CYS A 7 26.16 49.61 -1.00
N PHE A 8 25.12 49.42 -0.14
CA PHE A 8 24.92 48.19 0.61
C PHE A 8 24.30 47.14 -0.31
N ILE A 9 25.10 46.14 -0.67
CA ILE A 9 24.57 44.94 -1.38
C ILE A 9 24.01 44.00 -0.32
N LEU A 10 22.68 43.93 -0.23
CA LEU A 10 21.99 42.86 0.54
C LEU A 10 22.13 41.55 -0.25
N GLY A 11 23.01 40.69 0.21
CA GLY A 11 23.07 39.30 -0.26
C GLY A 11 21.87 38.51 0.23
N VAL A 12 20.94 38.18 -0.68
CA VAL A 12 19.86 37.23 -0.40
C VAL A 12 20.47 35.82 -0.41
N LEU A 13 20.68 35.25 0.79
CA LEU A 13 21.00 33.82 0.92
C LEU A 13 19.73 33.01 0.56
N ALA A 14 19.72 32.46 -0.64
CA ALA A 14 18.76 31.42 -1.00
C ALA A 14 19.10 30.15 -0.22
N VAL A 15 18.35 29.86 0.83
CA VAL A 15 18.38 28.56 1.50
C VAL A 15 17.72 27.55 0.54
N ALA A 16 18.57 26.86 -0.23
CA ALA A 16 18.14 25.68 -0.97
C ALA A 16 17.74 24.62 0.07
N ALA A 17 16.43 24.40 0.23
CA ALA A 17 15.91 23.25 0.95
C ALA A 17 16.41 22.00 0.24
N ALA A 18 17.42 21.35 0.81
CA ALA A 18 17.85 20.02 0.39
C ALA A 18 16.63 19.10 0.54
N ARG A 19 16.01 18.75 -0.59
CA ARG A 19 15.12 17.59 -0.62
C ARG A 19 15.99 16.40 -0.25
N ALA A 20 15.75 15.85 0.94
CA ALA A 20 16.32 14.57 1.29
C ALA A 20 15.96 13.60 0.14
N GLU A 21 16.95 13.06 -0.54
CA GLU A 21 16.81 11.92 -1.42
C GLU A 21 16.42 10.74 -0.51
N GLY A 22 15.13 10.69 -0.15
CA GLY A 22 14.58 9.64 0.67
C GLY A 22 14.69 8.33 -0.09
N GLY A 23 15.59 7.45 0.37
CA GLY A 23 15.65 6.07 -0.10
C GLY A 23 14.26 5.42 0.01
N CYS A 24 14.08 4.29 -0.67
CA CYS A 24 12.85 3.51 -0.55
C CYS A 24 12.64 3.06 0.90
N ALA A 25 11.43 3.26 1.44
CA ALA A 25 11.05 2.71 2.73
C ALA A 25 11.15 1.17 2.69
N PRO A 26 11.77 0.52 3.68
CA PRO A 26 12.02 -0.92 3.65
C PRO A 26 10.76 -1.79 3.44
N ALA A 27 9.58 -1.32 3.86
CA ALA A 27 8.31 -2.02 3.67
C ALA A 27 7.76 -1.92 2.23
N LEU A 28 8.27 -0.99 1.42
CA LEU A 28 7.86 -0.79 0.02
C LEU A 28 9.00 -0.98 -0.98
N ASP A 29 10.20 -1.33 -0.54
CA ASP A 29 11.37 -1.50 -1.43
C ASP A 29 11.35 -2.87 -2.12
N PHE A 30 10.28 -3.12 -2.85
CA PHE A 30 10.06 -4.35 -3.61
C PHE A 30 9.57 -4.03 -5.02
N ALA A 31 10.03 -4.80 -5.99
CA ALA A 31 9.48 -4.82 -7.33
C ALA A 31 8.38 -5.89 -7.41
N LYS A 32 7.19 -5.51 -7.88
CA LYS A 32 6.03 -6.39 -8.03
C LYS A 32 5.37 -6.18 -9.38
N ARG A 33 5.00 -7.27 -10.03
CA ARG A 33 4.32 -7.22 -11.31
C ARG A 33 2.81 -7.00 -11.10
N PRO A 34 2.20 -5.99 -11.75
CA PRO A 34 0.74 -5.86 -11.76
C PRO A 34 0.07 -7.11 -12.31
N LEU A 35 -1.09 -7.50 -11.76
CA LEU A 35 -1.82 -8.72 -12.13
C LEU A 35 -2.14 -8.78 -13.63
N ALA A 36 -2.48 -7.65 -14.24
CA ALA A 36 -2.74 -7.51 -15.68
C ALA A 36 -1.54 -6.97 -16.47
N GLY A 37 -0.38 -6.84 -15.85
CA GLY A 37 0.82 -6.28 -16.46
C GLY A 37 1.90 -7.32 -16.74
N SER A 38 2.89 -6.95 -17.58
CA SER A 38 4.06 -7.79 -17.87
C SER A 38 5.29 -7.35 -17.07
N GLU A 39 5.42 -6.05 -16.80
CA GLU A 39 6.61 -5.48 -16.21
C GLU A 39 6.43 -5.20 -14.70
N PRO A 40 7.39 -5.59 -13.86
CA PRO A 40 7.38 -5.23 -12.45
C PRO A 40 7.53 -3.73 -12.23
N VAL A 41 6.84 -3.20 -11.22
CA VAL A 41 6.99 -1.82 -10.75
C VAL A 41 7.58 -1.81 -9.34
N ARG A 42 8.44 -0.84 -9.05
CA ARG A 42 8.95 -0.64 -7.68
C ARG A 42 7.90 0.08 -6.85
N LEU A 43 7.39 -0.60 -5.83
CA LEU A 43 6.28 -0.09 -5.03
C LEU A 43 6.61 1.27 -4.38
N CYS A 44 7.83 1.43 -3.87
CA CYS A 44 8.25 2.69 -3.25
C CYS A 44 8.35 3.87 -4.22
N GLU A 45 8.54 3.63 -5.52
CA GLU A 45 8.58 4.69 -6.52
C GLU A 45 7.17 5.11 -6.92
N VAL A 46 6.27 4.14 -7.09
CA VAL A 46 4.88 4.37 -7.54
C VAL A 46 4.00 4.92 -6.42
N TYR A 47 4.19 4.43 -5.17
CA TYR A 47 3.30 4.73 -4.04
C TYR A 47 3.94 5.60 -2.96
N ARG A 48 5.03 6.27 -3.29
CA ARG A 48 5.71 7.22 -2.38
C ARG A 48 4.75 8.32 -1.90
N GLY A 49 4.77 8.59 -0.61
CA GLY A 49 3.95 9.66 -0.01
C GLY A 49 2.46 9.32 0.13
N GLN A 50 2.07 8.10 -0.18
CA GLN A 50 0.70 7.62 0.02
C GLN A 50 0.58 6.80 1.31
N VAL A 51 -0.60 6.80 1.89
CA VAL A 51 -1.01 5.82 2.90
C VAL A 51 -1.37 4.54 2.15
N VAL A 52 -0.69 3.43 2.44
CA VAL A 52 -0.78 2.20 1.66
C VAL A 52 -1.38 1.07 2.49
N MET A 53 -2.46 0.46 2.02
CA MET A 53 -2.99 -0.77 2.60
C MET A 53 -2.61 -1.96 1.72
N ILE A 54 -1.81 -2.89 2.26
CA ILE A 54 -1.44 -4.13 1.59
C ILE A 54 -2.32 -5.27 2.12
N VAL A 55 -2.96 -6.00 1.22
CA VAL A 55 -3.91 -7.07 1.59
C VAL A 55 -3.68 -8.33 0.75
N ASN A 56 -3.58 -9.50 1.42
CA ASN A 56 -3.59 -10.79 0.73
C ASN A 56 -5.03 -11.22 0.45
N THR A 57 -5.34 -11.57 -0.79
CA THR A 57 -6.72 -11.79 -1.25
C THR A 57 -6.95 -13.21 -1.75
N ALA A 58 -8.22 -13.61 -1.84
CA ALA A 58 -8.64 -14.86 -2.45
C ALA A 58 -10.07 -14.77 -3.01
N SER A 59 -10.32 -15.46 -4.13
CA SER A 59 -11.60 -15.43 -4.84
C SER A 59 -12.65 -16.39 -4.26
N LYS A 60 -12.25 -17.40 -3.49
CA LYS A 60 -13.15 -18.48 -2.97
C LYS A 60 -13.16 -18.55 -1.44
N CYS A 61 -13.13 -17.41 -0.77
CA CYS A 61 -13.04 -17.29 0.68
C CYS A 61 -14.37 -16.75 1.26
N ALA A 62 -14.71 -17.13 2.49
CA ALA A 62 -15.83 -16.51 3.19
C ALA A 62 -15.63 -14.99 3.39
N PHE A 63 -14.38 -14.51 3.37
CA PHE A 63 -14.06 -13.09 3.48
C PHE A 63 -13.99 -12.37 2.13
N THR A 64 -14.18 -13.05 0.98
CA THR A 64 -14.17 -12.44 -0.36
C THR A 64 -15.08 -11.22 -0.50
N PRO A 65 -16.25 -11.12 0.17
CA PRO A 65 -17.06 -9.91 0.16
C PRO A 65 -16.36 -8.65 0.72
N GLN A 66 -15.22 -8.78 1.42
CA GLN A 66 -14.43 -7.62 1.84
C GLN A 66 -13.85 -6.82 0.66
N TYR A 67 -13.82 -7.36 -0.57
CA TYR A 67 -13.47 -6.59 -1.76
C TYR A 67 -14.35 -5.34 -1.94
N GLU A 68 -15.64 -5.43 -1.63
CA GLU A 68 -16.57 -4.29 -1.71
C GLU A 68 -16.12 -3.13 -0.79
N ALA A 69 -15.80 -3.45 0.45
CA ALA A 69 -15.35 -2.46 1.42
C ALA A 69 -13.95 -1.90 1.08
N LEU A 70 -13.04 -2.73 0.57
CA LEU A 70 -11.72 -2.29 0.10
C LEU A 70 -11.84 -1.33 -1.08
N GLU A 71 -12.68 -1.64 -2.06
CA GLU A 71 -12.93 -0.76 -3.21
C GLU A 71 -13.61 0.55 -2.79
N ALA A 72 -14.57 0.48 -1.85
CA ALA A 72 -15.21 1.67 -1.31
C ALA A 72 -14.22 2.60 -0.59
N LEU A 73 -13.30 2.06 0.21
CA LEU A 73 -12.23 2.83 0.85
C LEU A 73 -11.30 3.44 -0.20
N TYR A 74 -10.87 2.66 -1.18
CA TYR A 74 -10.04 3.16 -2.27
C TYR A 74 -10.72 4.29 -3.02
N ALA A 75 -11.99 4.12 -3.42
CA ALA A 75 -12.76 5.15 -4.11
C ALA A 75 -12.91 6.42 -3.28
N LYS A 76 -13.12 6.30 -1.96
CA LYS A 76 -13.29 7.43 -1.04
C LYS A 76 -12.01 8.23 -0.83
N TYR A 77 -10.86 7.55 -0.68
CA TYR A 77 -9.65 8.19 -0.16
C TYR A 77 -8.49 8.30 -1.18
N ARG A 78 -8.58 7.72 -2.38
CA ARG A 78 -7.49 7.74 -3.38
C ARG A 78 -7.03 9.16 -3.73
N ASP A 79 -7.96 10.09 -3.90
CA ASP A 79 -7.66 11.48 -4.26
C ASP A 79 -7.04 12.26 -3.09
N ARG A 80 -7.01 11.66 -1.91
CA ARG A 80 -6.35 12.15 -0.69
C ARG A 80 -5.01 11.45 -0.41
N GLY A 81 -4.58 10.56 -1.32
CA GLY A 81 -3.32 9.85 -1.23
C GLY A 81 -3.39 8.54 -0.43
N PHE A 82 -4.49 7.81 -0.53
CA PHE A 82 -4.63 6.44 -0.03
C PHE A 82 -4.67 5.45 -1.19
N VAL A 83 -4.05 4.30 -1.00
CA VAL A 83 -4.12 3.21 -1.98
C VAL A 83 -4.26 1.85 -1.30
N VAL A 84 -5.01 0.95 -1.94
CA VAL A 84 -5.06 -0.48 -1.60
C VAL A 84 -4.22 -1.24 -2.63
N LEU A 85 -3.35 -2.14 -2.17
CA LEU A 85 -2.56 -3.05 -3.00
C LEU A 85 -2.98 -4.48 -2.68
N GLY A 86 -3.64 -5.15 -3.63
CA GLY A 86 -4.13 -6.51 -3.46
C GLY A 86 -3.16 -7.55 -4.01
N PHE A 87 -2.89 -8.58 -3.22
CA PHE A 87 -1.99 -9.68 -3.56
C PHE A 87 -2.73 -11.02 -3.44
N PRO A 88 -3.17 -11.64 -4.54
CA PRO A 88 -3.81 -12.95 -4.51
C PRO A 88 -2.87 -14.01 -3.93
N SER A 89 -3.36 -14.82 -3.00
CA SER A 89 -2.58 -15.88 -2.35
C SER A 89 -3.38 -17.18 -2.24
N ASN A 90 -2.77 -18.28 -2.64
CA ASN A 90 -3.38 -19.61 -2.54
C ASN A 90 -2.97 -20.39 -1.27
N ASP A 91 -2.23 -19.76 -0.35
CA ASP A 91 -1.66 -20.42 0.83
C ASP A 91 -2.72 -20.85 1.85
N PHE A 92 -3.87 -20.19 1.85
CA PHE A 92 -4.90 -20.38 2.88
C PHE A 92 -6.07 -21.21 2.32
N GLY A 93 -5.99 -22.50 2.53
CA GLY A 93 -7.04 -23.45 2.14
C GLY A 93 -7.20 -23.63 0.61
N GLY A 94 -6.22 -23.26 -0.20
CA GLY A 94 -6.31 -23.37 -1.65
C GLY A 94 -7.41 -22.50 -2.27
N GLN A 95 -7.74 -21.37 -1.63
CA GLN A 95 -8.90 -20.55 -1.97
C GLN A 95 -8.66 -19.54 -3.10
N GLU A 96 -7.47 -19.56 -3.71
CA GLU A 96 -7.13 -18.77 -4.91
C GLU A 96 -6.52 -19.66 -6.01
N PRO A 97 -7.26 -20.69 -6.51
CA PRO A 97 -6.70 -21.65 -7.46
C PRO A 97 -6.59 -21.11 -8.89
N GLY A 98 -7.26 -20.00 -9.20
CA GLY A 98 -7.35 -19.42 -10.54
C GLY A 98 -6.01 -18.95 -11.09
N THR A 99 -5.94 -18.83 -12.42
CA THR A 99 -4.87 -18.09 -13.08
C THR A 99 -5.01 -16.60 -12.81
N GLU A 100 -3.95 -15.82 -12.98
CA GLU A 100 -3.99 -14.37 -12.76
C GLU A 100 -5.02 -13.69 -13.65
N ALA A 101 -5.18 -14.14 -14.91
CA ALA A 101 -6.23 -13.64 -15.81
C ALA A 101 -7.64 -13.91 -15.28
N GLN A 102 -7.89 -15.10 -14.73
CA GLN A 102 -9.18 -15.45 -14.11
C GLN A 102 -9.44 -14.63 -12.84
N ILE A 103 -8.42 -14.42 -12.02
CA ILE A 103 -8.50 -13.59 -10.82
C ILE A 103 -8.82 -12.14 -11.19
N GLN A 104 -8.11 -11.58 -12.17
CA GLN A 104 -8.34 -10.22 -12.67
C GLN A 104 -9.78 -10.03 -13.15
N GLU A 105 -10.27 -10.97 -13.96
CA GLU A 105 -11.64 -10.92 -14.48
C GLU A 105 -12.66 -11.03 -13.35
N PHE A 106 -12.48 -11.96 -12.42
CA PHE A 106 -13.35 -12.12 -11.25
C PHE A 106 -13.42 -10.85 -10.40
N CYS A 107 -12.27 -10.29 -10.03
CA CYS A 107 -12.21 -9.07 -9.24
C CYS A 107 -12.93 -7.90 -9.92
N ARG A 108 -12.73 -7.76 -11.23
CA ARG A 108 -13.31 -6.68 -12.02
C ARG A 108 -14.81 -6.85 -12.25
N SER A 109 -15.25 -8.05 -12.68
CA SER A 109 -16.63 -8.30 -13.07
C SER A 109 -17.58 -8.47 -11.88
N THR A 110 -17.09 -9.06 -10.77
CA THR A 110 -17.93 -9.36 -9.59
C THR A 110 -17.94 -8.23 -8.58
N TYR A 111 -16.77 -7.62 -8.31
CA TYR A 111 -16.61 -6.62 -7.24
C TYR A 111 -16.25 -5.22 -7.76
N GLY A 112 -16.08 -5.06 -9.08
CA GLY A 112 -15.72 -3.77 -9.66
C GLY A 112 -14.39 -3.22 -9.18
N VAL A 113 -13.45 -4.08 -8.76
CA VAL A 113 -12.15 -3.70 -8.21
C VAL A 113 -11.37 -2.83 -9.20
N LYS A 114 -10.98 -1.65 -8.75
CA LYS A 114 -10.16 -0.66 -9.47
C LYS A 114 -8.83 -0.40 -8.78
N PHE A 115 -8.71 -0.73 -7.51
CA PHE A 115 -7.43 -0.62 -6.83
C PHE A 115 -6.39 -1.58 -7.43
N PRO A 116 -5.09 -1.25 -7.37
CA PRO A 116 -4.02 -2.08 -7.91
C PRO A 116 -4.00 -3.50 -7.35
N MET A 117 -4.01 -4.47 -8.26
CA MET A 117 -3.81 -5.89 -7.97
C MET A 117 -2.48 -6.33 -8.54
N PHE A 118 -1.78 -7.22 -7.83
CA PHE A 118 -0.46 -7.72 -8.19
C PHE A 118 -0.46 -9.23 -8.42
N GLU A 119 0.66 -9.76 -8.90
CA GLU A 119 0.90 -11.18 -9.13
C GLU A 119 0.53 -12.05 -7.92
N LYS A 120 0.16 -13.29 -8.19
CA LYS A 120 -0.06 -14.28 -7.13
C LYS A 120 1.20 -14.42 -6.30
N THR A 121 1.03 -14.43 -4.98
CA THR A 121 2.17 -14.42 -4.07
C THR A 121 1.95 -15.31 -2.86
N HIS A 122 3.02 -15.74 -2.23
CA HIS A 122 2.98 -16.41 -0.93
C HIS A 122 2.91 -15.37 0.19
N ALA A 123 1.78 -15.33 0.90
CA ALA A 123 1.56 -14.44 2.04
C ALA A 123 1.74 -15.17 3.38
N GLY A 124 1.63 -16.50 3.39
CA GLY A 124 1.76 -17.33 4.59
C GLY A 124 3.21 -17.43 5.07
N ARG A 125 3.42 -17.46 6.37
CA ARG A 125 4.75 -17.41 7.03
C ARG A 125 5.75 -18.45 6.49
N ALA A 126 5.30 -19.65 6.15
CA ALA A 126 6.18 -20.76 5.79
C ALA A 126 7.01 -20.48 4.53
N GLU A 127 6.38 -19.85 3.53
CA GLU A 127 6.97 -19.54 2.22
C GLU A 127 6.85 -18.08 1.86
N ALA A 128 6.69 -17.19 2.86
CA ALA A 128 6.39 -15.78 2.65
C ALA A 128 7.31 -15.13 1.62
N ASP A 129 6.68 -14.54 0.61
CA ASP A 129 7.33 -13.62 -0.32
C ASP A 129 8.11 -12.53 0.43
N PRO A 130 9.22 -12.01 -0.09
CA PRO A 130 10.01 -10.99 0.59
C PRO A 130 9.21 -9.79 1.12
N LEU A 131 8.18 -9.32 0.39
CA LEU A 131 7.28 -8.25 0.85
C LEU A 131 6.52 -8.68 2.11
N PHE A 132 5.84 -9.85 2.07
CA PHE A 132 5.06 -10.34 3.21
C PHE A 132 5.94 -10.76 4.38
N ARG A 133 7.15 -11.22 4.12
CA ARG A 133 8.16 -11.49 5.17
C ARG A 133 8.53 -10.20 5.89
N LYS A 134 8.86 -9.14 5.15
CA LYS A 134 9.19 -7.84 5.73
C LYS A 134 8.03 -7.27 6.54
N LEU A 135 6.81 -7.31 6.02
CA LEU A 135 5.62 -6.82 6.72
C LEU A 135 5.33 -7.63 7.98
N GLY A 136 5.45 -8.96 7.90
CA GLY A 136 5.26 -9.84 9.06
C GLY A 136 6.31 -9.64 10.15
N GLU A 137 7.57 -9.39 9.78
CA GLU A 137 8.65 -9.04 10.72
C GLU A 137 8.38 -7.70 11.42
N LEU A 138 7.98 -6.67 10.66
CA LEU A 138 7.67 -5.35 11.20
C LEU A 138 6.45 -5.37 12.12
N ALA A 139 5.43 -6.16 11.77
CA ALA A 139 4.19 -6.28 12.56
C ALA A 139 4.32 -7.22 13.76
N GLY A 140 5.34 -8.07 13.79
CA GLY A 140 5.43 -9.19 14.74
C GLY A 140 4.40 -10.30 14.48
N GLU A 141 3.65 -10.21 13.39
CA GLU A 141 2.65 -11.20 13.00
C GLU A 141 2.54 -11.35 11.48
N TYR A 142 2.28 -12.57 11.02
CA TYR A 142 2.05 -12.91 9.62
C TYR A 142 0.55 -13.13 9.35
N PRO A 143 0.11 -13.00 8.08
CA PRO A 143 -1.23 -13.41 7.71
C PRO A 143 -1.50 -14.85 8.17
N ARG A 144 -2.61 -15.04 8.91
CA ARG A 144 -3.07 -16.37 9.35
C ARG A 144 -4.20 -16.90 8.46
N TRP A 145 -4.75 -16.01 7.63
CA TRP A 145 -5.81 -16.32 6.67
C TRP A 145 -5.88 -15.25 5.58
N ASN A 146 -6.75 -15.43 4.59
CA ASN A 146 -7.01 -14.44 3.54
C ASN A 146 -7.57 -13.13 4.11
N PHE A 147 -7.35 -12.03 3.43
CA PHE A 147 -7.80 -10.68 3.81
C PHE A 147 -7.20 -10.16 5.12
N HIS A 148 -5.97 -10.54 5.42
CA HIS A 148 -5.15 -9.82 6.40
C HIS A 148 -4.66 -8.52 5.76
N LYS A 149 -4.61 -7.44 6.52
CA LYS A 149 -4.27 -6.10 6.05
C LYS A 149 -3.12 -5.52 6.85
N TYR A 150 -2.12 -4.99 6.14
CA TYR A 150 -1.08 -4.14 6.71
C TYR A 150 -1.29 -2.72 6.23
N LEU A 151 -1.25 -1.74 7.11
CA LEU A 151 -1.41 -0.32 6.81
C LEU A 151 -0.09 0.40 7.04
N LEU A 152 0.39 1.08 6.01
CA LEU A 152 1.62 1.88 6.05
C LEU A 152 1.27 3.37 6.00
N ASP A 153 2.05 4.18 6.71
CA ASP A 153 1.96 5.64 6.65
C ASP A 153 2.58 6.20 5.34
N ARG A 154 2.56 7.52 5.18
CA ARG A 154 3.09 8.21 3.99
C ARG A 154 4.61 8.05 3.82
N ASP A 155 5.32 7.76 4.90
CA ASP A 155 6.77 7.51 4.90
C ASP A 155 7.08 6.01 4.67
N GLY A 156 6.04 5.17 4.52
CA GLY A 156 6.15 3.73 4.31
C GLY A 156 6.48 2.94 5.56
N ASN A 157 6.30 3.51 6.75
CA ASN A 157 6.41 2.77 8.01
C ASN A 157 5.11 2.02 8.31
N LEU A 158 5.22 0.85 8.94
CA LEU A 158 4.06 0.11 9.38
C LEU A 158 3.32 0.87 10.50
N ALA A 159 2.08 1.22 10.24
CA ALA A 159 1.22 1.96 11.17
C ALA A 159 0.19 1.07 11.88
N ALA A 160 -0.25 -0.02 11.23
CA ALA A 160 -1.18 -0.99 11.81
C ALA A 160 -1.16 -2.32 11.05
N SER A 161 -1.65 -3.38 11.72
CA SER A 161 -1.92 -4.70 11.16
C SER A 161 -3.31 -5.14 11.61
N PHE A 162 -4.12 -5.66 10.67
CA PHE A 162 -5.50 -6.07 10.93
C PHE A 162 -5.75 -7.47 10.41
N GLY A 163 -6.20 -8.36 11.26
CA GLY A 163 -6.55 -9.73 10.89
C GLY A 163 -7.75 -9.80 9.94
N SER A 164 -8.00 -11.01 9.43
CA SER A 164 -9.07 -11.30 8.46
C SER A 164 -10.47 -10.92 8.94
N PHE A 165 -10.74 -11.04 10.25
CA PHE A 165 -12.03 -10.71 10.84
C PHE A 165 -12.30 -9.21 10.98
N THR A 166 -11.25 -8.38 11.02
CA THR A 166 -11.41 -6.93 11.03
C THR A 166 -11.79 -6.47 9.64
N ARG A 167 -13.04 -6.02 9.49
CA ARG A 167 -13.55 -5.53 8.20
C ARG A 167 -12.84 -4.25 7.78
N PRO A 168 -12.58 -4.05 6.47
CA PRO A 168 -11.95 -2.81 5.99
C PRO A 168 -12.74 -1.54 6.34
N ASP A 169 -14.07 -1.61 6.36
CA ASP A 169 -14.99 -0.52 6.69
C ASP A 169 -15.31 -0.40 8.19
N SER A 170 -14.60 -1.16 9.05
CA SER A 170 -14.77 -1.00 10.50
C SER A 170 -14.27 0.36 10.96
N ARG A 171 -14.86 0.86 12.03
CA ARG A 171 -14.50 2.15 12.63
C ARG A 171 -12.99 2.23 12.92
N GLU A 172 -12.42 1.17 13.48
CA GLU A 172 -10.99 1.08 13.81
C GLU A 172 -10.09 1.32 12.58
N VAL A 173 -10.41 0.68 11.46
CA VAL A 173 -9.64 0.80 10.21
C VAL A 173 -9.80 2.20 9.61
N VAL A 174 -11.05 2.69 9.54
CA VAL A 174 -11.37 4.00 8.96
C VAL A 174 -10.70 5.13 9.75
N GLU A 175 -10.84 5.16 11.08
CA GLU A 175 -10.21 6.17 11.94
C GLU A 175 -8.68 6.15 11.79
N LYS A 176 -8.08 4.96 11.66
CA LYS A 176 -6.63 4.84 11.46
C LYS A 176 -6.18 5.40 10.11
N ILE A 177 -6.94 5.12 9.04
CA ILE A 177 -6.66 5.69 7.70
C ILE A 177 -6.79 7.22 7.75
N GLU A 178 -7.88 7.75 8.30
CA GLU A 178 -8.15 9.20 8.38
C GLU A 178 -7.06 9.92 9.17
N ALA A 179 -6.65 9.36 10.31
CA ALA A 179 -5.55 9.91 11.10
C ALA A 179 -4.21 9.98 10.32
N LEU A 180 -3.91 8.98 9.47
CA LEU A 180 -2.71 8.97 8.64
C LEU A 180 -2.81 9.91 7.44
N LEU A 181 -4.02 10.22 7.00
CA LEU A 181 -4.29 11.18 5.93
C LEU A 181 -4.25 12.64 6.42
N GLY A 182 -4.27 12.87 7.74
CA GLY A 182 -4.18 14.20 8.35
C GLY A 182 -5.55 14.86 8.56
N ASP A 183 -6.56 14.08 8.90
CA ASP A 183 -7.91 14.55 9.30
C ASP A 183 -8.01 14.80 10.79
#